data_ce41ef72a34d78a23766c3e20b6dabeb
#
_entry.id   ce41ef72a34d78a23766c3e20b6dabeb
#
_cell.length_a   1.000
_cell.length_b   1.000
_cell.length_c   1.000
_cell.angle_alpha   90.00
_cell.angle_beta   90.00
_cell.angle_gamma   90.00
#
_symmetry.space_group_name_H-M   'P 1'
#
loop_
_entity.id
_entity.type
_entity.pdbx_description
1 polymer ?
#
loop_
_entity_poly.entity_id
_entity_poly.type
_entity_poly.pdbx_seq_one_letter_code
_entity_poly.pdbx_strand_id
1 'polypeptide(L)' 'STQKWTLFPYTTLFRSQLYTGNFLDGSFEGKEGCRYGQYAGFCLETQGFPDAVNVPAFPSVILEPGDVYAHHMAYDMYVK' A
#
# COMPACT_ATOMS: atom_id res chain seq x y z
N SER A 1 6.03 4.82 25.25
CA SER A 1 6.52 5.35 23.97
C SER A 1 5.47 5.24 22.88
N THR A 2 5.40 6.24 22.03
CA THR A 2 4.46 6.29 20.92
C THR A 2 5.17 5.91 19.63
N GLN A 3 4.59 4.97 18.89
CA GLN A 3 5.06 4.62 17.56
C GLN A 3 4.34 5.49 16.55
N LYS A 4 5.09 6.07 15.62
CA LYS A 4 4.55 6.79 14.49
C LYS A 4 4.97 6.12 13.20
N TRP A 5 4.05 6.07 12.26
CA TRP A 5 4.26 5.56 10.93
C TRP A 5 4.17 6.73 9.97
N THR A 6 5.23 6.95 9.20
CA THR A 6 5.22 8.00 8.20
C THR A 6 5.48 7.37 6.84
N LEU A 7 4.57 7.60 5.93
CA LEU A 7 4.70 7.18 4.54
C LEU A 7 5.15 8.38 3.72
N PHE A 8 6.29 8.26 3.06
CA PHE A 8 6.79 9.28 2.16
C PHE A 8 6.64 8.83 0.70
N PRO A 9 5.52 9.11 0.05
CA PRO A 9 5.50 9.02 -1.40
C PRO A 9 6.23 10.24 -1.96
N TYR A 10 7.37 10.02 -2.57
CA TYR A 10 8.18 11.11 -3.12
C TYR A 10 7.58 11.75 -4.37
N THR A 11 6.41 11.33 -4.76
CA THR A 11 5.72 11.88 -5.93
C THR A 11 4.24 12.05 -5.66
N THR A 12 3.63 13.03 -6.32
CA THR A 12 2.18 13.22 -6.29
C THR A 12 1.43 12.24 -7.20
N LEU A 13 2.15 11.36 -7.89
CA LEU A 13 1.58 10.41 -8.84
C LEU A 13 0.96 9.17 -8.17
N PHE A 14 1.24 8.97 -6.89
CA PHE A 14 0.81 7.77 -6.17
C PHE A 14 -0.01 8.13 -4.94
N ARG A 15 -0.87 7.20 -4.58
CA ARG A 15 -1.66 7.25 -3.35
C ARG A 15 -1.45 5.95 -2.59
N SER A 16 -1.71 5.99 -1.28
CA SER A 16 -1.67 4.79 -0.45
C SER A 16 -3.08 4.30 -0.19
N GLN A 17 -3.27 2.99 -0.32
CA GLN A 17 -4.49 2.31 0.09
C GLN A 17 -4.23 1.61 1.41
N LEU A 18 -5.13 1.80 2.36
CA LEU A 18 -5.08 1.12 3.65
C LEU A 18 -6.06 -0.04 3.65
N TYR A 19 -5.58 -1.22 4.00
CA TYR A 19 -6.41 -2.40 4.23
C TYR A 19 -6.12 -2.93 5.62
N THR A 20 -7.15 -3.14 6.42
CA THR A 20 -7.03 -3.48 7.84
C THR A 20 -7.24 -4.95 8.15
N GLY A 21 -7.23 -5.83 7.14
CA GLY A 21 -7.41 -7.26 7.36
C GLY A 21 -8.85 -7.66 7.67
N ASN A 22 -9.82 -6.92 7.19
CA ASN A 22 -11.24 -7.15 7.48
C ASN A 22 -11.73 -8.53 7.03
N PHE A 23 -11.17 -9.08 5.96
CA PHE A 23 -11.59 -10.38 5.41
C PHE A 23 -10.77 -11.56 5.95
N LEU A 24 -9.81 -11.32 6.82
CA LEU A 24 -9.10 -12.40 7.48
C LEU A 24 -10.03 -13.07 8.48
N ASP A 25 -10.03 -14.40 8.50
CA ASP A 25 -10.96 -15.17 9.33
C ASP A 25 -10.30 -16.33 10.07
N GLY A 26 -8.96 -16.43 10.01
CA GLY A 26 -8.22 -17.50 10.64
C GLY A 26 -8.24 -18.83 9.88
N SER A 27 -8.81 -18.86 8.67
CA SER A 27 -8.92 -20.07 7.88
C SER A 27 -7.61 -20.55 7.27
N PHE A 28 -6.66 -19.63 7.08
CA PHE A 28 -5.36 -19.94 6.51
C PHE A 28 -4.28 -19.93 7.57
N GLU A 29 -3.39 -20.92 7.49
CA GLU A 29 -2.22 -21.00 8.34
C GLU A 29 -1.09 -20.19 7.74
N GLY A 30 -0.53 -19.28 8.51
CA GLY A 30 0.61 -18.47 8.14
C GLY A 30 1.92 -19.01 8.66
N LYS A 31 2.91 -18.13 8.83
CA LYS A 31 4.22 -18.51 9.33
C LYS A 31 4.12 -19.08 10.75
N GLU A 32 4.96 -20.08 11.02
CA GLU A 32 5.07 -20.70 12.35
C GLU A 32 3.74 -21.24 12.88
N GLY A 33 2.85 -21.65 11.97
CA GLY A 33 1.56 -22.20 12.35
C GLY A 33 0.55 -21.19 12.84
N CYS A 34 0.85 -19.90 12.74
CA CYS A 34 -0.08 -18.86 13.15
C CYS A 34 -1.27 -18.74 12.21
N ARG A 35 -2.43 -18.46 12.77
CA ARG A 35 -3.64 -18.14 12.01
C ARG A 35 -4.02 -16.71 12.28
N TYR A 36 -4.40 -16.01 11.22
CA TYR A 36 -4.69 -14.58 11.32
C TYR A 36 -6.20 -14.35 11.26
N GLY A 37 -6.75 -13.89 12.34
CA GLY A 37 -8.14 -13.49 12.41
C GLY A 37 -8.39 -12.09 11.88
N GLN A 38 -9.64 -11.65 11.95
CA GLN A 38 -10.04 -10.32 11.50
C GLN A 38 -9.21 -9.25 12.20
N TYR A 39 -8.74 -8.27 11.45
CA TYR A 39 -7.91 -7.14 11.92
C TYR A 39 -6.57 -7.54 12.53
N ALA A 40 -6.07 -8.74 12.23
CA ALA A 40 -4.79 -9.18 12.76
C ALA A 40 -3.58 -8.48 12.15
N GLY A 41 -3.77 -7.77 11.06
CA GLY A 41 -2.72 -7.00 10.39
C GLY A 41 -3.30 -5.92 9.52
N PHE A 42 -2.43 -5.16 8.88
CA PHE A 42 -2.86 -4.13 7.94
C PHE A 42 -1.87 -4.03 6.79
N CYS A 43 -2.34 -3.48 5.68
CA CYS A 43 -1.52 -3.20 4.51
C CYS A 43 -1.55 -1.72 4.20
N LEU A 44 -0.40 -1.20 3.78
CA LEU A 44 -0.28 0.11 3.17
C LEU A 44 0.26 -0.11 1.75
N GLU A 45 -0.59 0.08 0.77
CA GLU A 45 -0.29 -0.25 -0.61
C GLU A 45 -0.18 1.03 -1.43
N THR A 46 1.02 1.34 -1.88
CA THR A 46 1.24 2.50 -2.74
C THR A 46 0.94 2.14 -4.18
N GLN A 47 0.16 2.98 -4.85
CA GLN A 47 -0.29 2.73 -6.22
C GLN A 47 -0.64 4.03 -6.92
N GLY A 48 -0.87 3.97 -8.23
CA GLY A 48 -1.46 5.07 -8.95
C GLY A 48 -2.88 5.35 -8.44
N PHE A 49 -3.48 6.44 -8.89
CA PHE A 49 -4.84 6.78 -8.47
C PHE A 49 -5.80 5.71 -8.96
N PRO A 50 -6.70 5.21 -8.11
CA PRO A 50 -7.74 4.28 -8.57
C PRO A 50 -8.53 4.87 -9.73
N ASP A 51 -8.84 4.03 -10.72
CA ASP A 51 -9.58 4.41 -11.93
C ASP A 51 -8.88 5.46 -12.80
N ALA A 52 -7.57 5.61 -12.67
CA ALA A 52 -6.83 6.66 -13.37
C ALA A 52 -6.97 6.56 -14.89
N VAL A 53 -7.13 5.35 -15.43
CA VAL A 53 -7.27 5.15 -16.89
C VAL A 53 -8.54 5.82 -17.44
N ASN A 54 -9.54 6.01 -16.60
CA ASN A 54 -10.84 6.58 -16.99
C ASN A 54 -11.03 8.03 -16.54
N VAL A 55 -10.08 8.58 -15.80
CA VAL A 55 -10.19 9.92 -15.23
C VAL A 55 -9.04 10.79 -15.76
N PRO A 56 -9.27 11.58 -16.82
CA PRO A 56 -8.19 12.37 -17.44
C PRO A 56 -7.51 13.36 -16.51
N ALA A 57 -8.19 13.82 -15.46
CA ALA A 57 -7.61 14.74 -14.49
C ALA A 57 -6.58 14.09 -13.57
N PHE A 58 -6.57 12.76 -13.48
CA PHE A 58 -5.59 12.05 -12.67
C PHE A 58 -4.29 11.84 -13.45
N PRO A 59 -3.15 11.73 -12.76
CA PRO A 59 -1.91 11.34 -13.41
C PRO A 59 -2.07 10.00 -14.12
N SER A 60 -1.51 9.88 -15.31
CA SER A 60 -1.63 8.65 -16.11
C SER A 60 -0.88 7.50 -15.47
N VAL A 61 -1.48 6.31 -15.54
CA VAL A 61 -0.85 5.05 -15.13
C VAL A 61 -0.44 4.20 -16.34
N ILE A 62 -0.60 4.74 -17.56
CA ILE A 62 -0.30 4.03 -18.78
C ILE A 62 1.21 4.04 -19.03
N LEU A 63 1.78 2.85 -19.22
CA LEU A 63 3.18 2.68 -19.59
C LEU A 63 3.22 2.34 -21.09
N GLU A 64 3.85 3.21 -21.87
CA GLU A 64 3.99 3.02 -23.31
C GLU A 64 5.31 2.31 -23.62
N PRO A 65 5.44 1.70 -24.82
CA PRO A 65 6.72 1.10 -25.23
C PRO A 65 7.85 2.13 -25.15
N GLY A 66 8.97 1.73 -24.54
CA GLY A 66 10.12 2.60 -24.33
C GLY A 66 10.11 3.36 -23.03
N ASP A 67 8.97 3.44 -22.35
CA ASP A 67 8.88 4.06 -21.03
C ASP A 67 9.47 3.16 -19.95
N VAL A 68 9.98 3.78 -18.90
CA VAL A 68 10.51 3.06 -17.73
C VAL A 68 9.58 3.33 -16.55
N TYR A 69 9.10 2.25 -15.92
CA TYR A 69 8.39 2.36 -14.67
C TYR A 69 9.36 2.24 -13.51
N ALA A 70 9.32 3.23 -12.60
CA ALA A 70 10.10 3.19 -11.37
C ALA A 70 9.20 3.66 -10.22
N HIS A 71 9.20 2.89 -9.15
CA HIS A 71 8.38 3.17 -7.98
C HIS A 71 9.23 2.96 -6.73
N HIS A 72 9.30 3.98 -5.90
CA HIS A 72 10.02 3.94 -4.64
C HIS A 72 9.06 4.23 -3.50
N MET A 73 9.14 3.44 -2.44
CA MET A 73 8.42 3.72 -1.21
C MET A 73 9.33 3.45 -0.02
N ALA A 74 9.09 4.19 1.04
CA ALA A 74 9.82 4.00 2.29
C ALA A 74 8.84 4.09 3.46
N TYR A 75 9.06 3.23 4.45
CA TYR A 75 8.36 3.29 5.72
C TYR A 75 9.39 3.69 6.78
N ASP A 76 9.17 4.84 7.38
CA ASP A 76 10.04 5.34 8.45
C ASP A 76 9.34 5.09 9.78
N MET A 77 9.92 4.20 10.57
CA MET A 77 9.33 3.74 11.83
C MET A 77 10.24 4.17 12.97
N TYR A 78 9.67 4.83 13.94
CA TYR A 78 10.43 5.27 15.11
C TYR A 78 9.56 5.27 16.36
N VAL A 79 10.25 5.19 17.49
CA VAL A 79 9.62 5.29 18.81
C VAL A 79 9.85 6.70 19.33
N LYS A 80 8.79 7.36 19.69
CA LYS A 80 8.85 8.73 20.17
C LYS A 80 8.66 8.81 21.69
#